data_350bc2a0839b0b3ba139f8ca86063415
#
_entry.id   350bc2a0839b0b3ba139f8ca86063415
#
_cell.length_a   1.000
_cell.length_b   1.000
_cell.length_c   1.000
_cell.angle_alpha   90.00
_cell.angle_beta   90.00
_cell.angle_gamma   90.00
#
_symmetry.space_group_name_H-M   'P 1'
#
loop_
_entity.id
_entity.type
_entity.pdbx_description
1 polymer ?
#
loop_
_entity_poly.entity_id
_entity_poly.type
_entity_poly.pdbx_seq_one_letter_code
_entity_poly.pdbx_strand_id
1 'polypeptide(L)'
;HSYGAALATLTAFDILNMYDVQLYTYGSPRVGNEYFVNHFNTSSNMYRITHYYDIVPHVPPKSFDFLHVPQEIWYNEENTQYTICSDHYDQEDDLCSDSCGPTHCTSTSDHLNYLGIPMGSSNGLC
;
A
#
# COMPACT_ATOMS: atom_id res chain seq x y z
N HIS A 1 0.05 9.58 0.22
CA HIS A 1 0.19 8.95 -1.09
C HIS A 1 1.66 8.72 -1.43
N SER A 2 1.97 7.60 -2.13
CA SER A 2 3.30 7.30 -2.68
C SER A 2 4.42 7.34 -1.62
N TYR A 3 5.50 8.09 -1.85
CA TYR A 3 6.58 8.28 -0.89
C TYR A 3 6.09 8.80 0.47
N GLY A 4 5.12 9.71 0.47
CA GLY A 4 4.48 10.18 1.70
C GLY A 4 3.74 9.08 2.47
N ALA A 5 3.21 8.07 1.77
CA ALA A 5 2.61 6.89 2.39
C ALA A 5 3.68 6.04 3.11
N ALA A 6 4.86 5.86 2.51
CA ALA A 6 5.98 5.18 3.16
C ALA A 6 6.42 5.92 4.44
N LEU A 7 6.55 7.25 4.37
CA LEU A 7 6.90 8.06 5.55
C LEU A 7 5.84 7.97 6.65
N ALA A 8 4.56 7.97 6.29
CA ALA A 8 3.47 7.82 7.25
C ALA A 8 3.52 6.44 7.94
N THR A 9 3.83 5.38 7.19
CA THR A 9 4.00 4.03 7.75
C THR A 9 5.19 3.96 8.71
N LEU A 10 6.33 4.58 8.39
CA LEU A 10 7.49 4.67 9.29
C LEU A 10 7.13 5.45 10.57
N THR A 11 6.42 6.58 10.42
CA THR A 11 5.99 7.37 11.58
C THR A 11 5.02 6.58 12.47
N ALA A 12 4.08 5.84 11.86
CA ALA A 12 3.17 4.99 12.61
C ALA A 12 3.94 3.92 13.39
N PHE A 13 4.96 3.31 12.81
CA PHE A 13 5.82 2.33 13.49
C PHE A 13 6.44 2.92 14.77
N ASP A 14 6.93 4.15 14.73
CA ASP A 14 7.57 4.80 15.87
C ASP A 14 6.59 5.11 17.01
N ILE A 15 5.32 5.39 16.70
CA ILE A 15 4.37 5.92 17.69
C ILE A 15 3.26 4.93 18.10
N LEU A 16 3.08 3.80 17.39
CA LEU A 16 1.95 2.88 17.62
C LEU A 16 1.92 2.25 19.03
N ASN A 17 3.07 2.19 19.73
CA ASN A 17 3.14 1.71 21.10
C ASN A 17 2.75 2.77 22.14
N MET A 18 2.62 4.02 21.72
CA MET A 18 2.32 5.17 22.60
C MET A 18 0.91 5.73 22.37
N TYR A 19 0.37 5.55 21.17
CA TYR A 19 -0.89 6.15 20.74
C TYR A 19 -1.77 5.14 19.99
N ASP A 20 -3.08 5.35 20.05
CA ASP A 20 -4.03 4.69 19.15
C ASP A 20 -3.92 5.33 17.76
N VAL A 21 -3.29 4.61 16.83
CA VAL A 21 -2.96 5.12 15.49
C VAL A 21 -3.95 4.59 14.47
N GLN A 22 -4.52 5.49 13.68
CA GLN A 22 -5.26 5.16 12.46
C GLN A 22 -4.42 5.57 11.25
N LEU A 23 -4.10 4.62 10.38
CA LEU A 23 -3.27 4.86 9.20
C LEU A 23 -4.00 4.46 7.92
N TYR A 24 -4.13 5.41 7.01
CA TYR A 24 -4.61 5.17 5.65
C TYR A 24 -3.54 5.62 4.66
N THR A 25 -3.06 4.69 3.84
CA THR A 25 -2.06 4.96 2.81
C THR A 25 -2.58 4.65 1.43
N TYR A 26 -2.12 5.39 0.44
CA TYR A 26 -2.53 5.27 -0.95
C TYR A 26 -1.30 5.08 -1.83
N GLY A 27 -1.26 3.99 -2.61
CA GLY A 27 -0.12 3.71 -3.48
C GLY A 27 1.22 3.64 -2.76
N SER A 28 1.23 3.06 -1.54
CA SER A 28 2.45 2.93 -0.75
C SER A 28 3.39 1.90 -1.36
N PRO A 29 4.69 2.19 -1.48
CA PRO A 29 5.68 1.14 -1.72
C PRO A 29 5.83 0.23 -0.49
N ARG A 30 6.51 -0.91 -0.63
CA ARG A 30 6.95 -1.73 0.50
C ARG A 30 7.95 -0.95 1.34
N VAL A 31 7.86 -1.05 2.67
CA VAL A 31 8.64 -0.17 3.56
C VAL A 31 9.68 -0.93 4.36
N GLY A 32 9.42 -2.15 4.76
CA GLY A 32 10.32 -2.91 5.61
C GLY A 32 10.28 -4.41 5.37
N ASN A 33 11.07 -5.14 6.15
CA ASN A 33 11.15 -6.58 6.11
C ASN A 33 10.12 -7.25 7.03
N GLU A 34 10.16 -8.57 7.14
CA GLU A 34 9.25 -9.36 7.99
C GLU A 34 9.23 -8.86 9.45
N TYR A 35 10.37 -8.52 10.02
CA TYR A 35 10.43 -8.00 11.40
C TYR A 35 9.65 -6.69 11.54
N PHE A 36 9.80 -5.78 10.58
CA PHE A 36 9.07 -4.52 10.56
C PHE A 36 7.55 -4.75 10.40
N VAL A 37 7.16 -5.59 9.44
CA VAL A 37 5.76 -5.89 9.14
C VAL A 37 5.06 -6.56 10.33
N ASN A 38 5.74 -7.49 11.00
CA ASN A 38 5.21 -8.18 12.18
C ASN A 38 4.88 -7.24 13.34
N HIS A 39 5.48 -6.05 13.39
CA HIS A 39 5.17 -5.04 14.40
C HIS A 39 3.77 -4.43 14.24
N PHE A 40 3.22 -4.43 13.02
CA PHE A 40 1.88 -3.92 12.71
C PHE A 40 0.75 -4.93 12.93
N ASN A 41 1.06 -6.18 13.20
CA ASN A 41 0.09 -7.28 13.27
C ASN A 41 -0.93 -7.16 14.40
N THR A 42 -0.71 -6.30 15.36
CA THR A 42 -1.59 -6.09 16.50
C THR A 42 -2.51 -4.89 16.34
N SER A 43 -2.35 -4.10 15.27
CA SER A 43 -3.12 -2.90 15.02
C SER A 43 -4.20 -3.13 13.97
N SER A 44 -5.45 -3.04 14.40
CA SER A 44 -6.63 -3.24 13.55
C SER A 44 -7.07 -2.01 12.73
N ASN A 45 -6.35 -0.87 12.84
CA ASN A 45 -6.79 0.42 12.30
C ASN A 45 -5.88 0.94 11.19
N MET A 46 -5.24 0.04 10.43
CA MET A 46 -4.33 0.42 9.36
C MET A 46 -4.76 -0.19 8.04
N TYR A 47 -4.88 0.66 7.02
CA TYR A 47 -5.36 0.25 5.71
C TYR A 47 -4.46 0.82 4.62
N ARG A 48 -4.04 -0.08 3.74
CA ARG A 48 -3.21 0.23 2.59
C ARG A 48 -4.07 0.13 1.33
N ILE A 49 -4.41 1.27 0.75
CA ILE A 49 -5.22 1.34 -0.45
C ILE A 49 -4.31 1.22 -1.69
N THR A 50 -4.62 0.27 -2.55
CA THR A 50 -3.97 0.03 -3.83
C THR A 50 -4.97 0.19 -4.97
N HIS A 51 -4.48 0.53 -6.16
CA HIS A 51 -5.33 0.78 -7.31
C HIS A 51 -4.83 0.01 -8.54
N TYR A 52 -5.68 -0.81 -9.06
CA TYR A 52 -5.57 -1.60 -10.29
C TYR A 52 -4.14 -2.13 -10.54
N TYR A 53 -3.43 -1.62 -11.55
CA TYR A 53 -2.08 -2.03 -11.93
C TYR A 53 -0.99 -1.01 -11.55
N ASP A 54 -1.21 -0.22 -10.49
CA ASP A 54 -0.21 0.70 -9.96
C ASP A 54 1.13 -0.01 -9.71
N ILE A 55 2.21 0.53 -10.30
CA ILE A 55 3.56 -0.06 -10.16
C ILE A 55 4.15 0.12 -8.75
N VAL A 56 3.81 1.19 -8.05
CA VAL A 56 4.51 1.58 -6.81
C VAL A 56 4.35 0.59 -5.67
N PRO A 57 3.19 -0.04 -5.43
CA PRO A 57 3.06 -1.11 -4.45
C PRO A 57 3.99 -2.31 -4.69
N HIS A 58 4.52 -2.47 -5.90
CA HIS A 58 5.40 -3.60 -6.24
C HIS A 58 6.89 -3.31 -6.03
N VAL A 59 7.25 -2.10 -5.56
CA VAL A 59 8.63 -1.72 -5.29
C VAL A 59 8.82 -1.33 -3.81
N PRO A 60 9.99 -1.64 -3.22
CA PRO A 60 11.02 -2.55 -3.70
C PRO A 60 10.48 -3.98 -3.87
N PRO A 61 11.07 -4.83 -4.73
CA PRO A 61 10.58 -6.19 -4.94
C PRO A 61 10.79 -7.08 -3.69
N LYS A 62 9.92 -8.08 -3.52
CA LYS A 62 10.01 -9.07 -2.43
C LYS A 62 11.36 -9.78 -2.37
N SER A 63 12.04 -9.95 -3.52
CA SER A 63 13.37 -10.55 -3.59
C SER A 63 14.47 -9.74 -2.86
N PHE A 64 14.19 -8.51 -2.46
CA PHE A 64 15.06 -7.68 -1.63
C PHE A 64 14.64 -7.68 -0.16
N ASP A 65 13.83 -8.66 0.25
CA ASP A 65 13.34 -8.83 1.62
C ASP A 65 12.42 -7.69 2.09
N PHE A 66 11.69 -7.07 1.15
CA PHE A 66 10.67 -6.07 1.47
C PHE A 66 9.27 -6.67 1.38
N LEU A 67 8.46 -6.40 2.39
CA LEU A 67 7.07 -6.84 2.51
C LEU A 67 6.15 -5.65 2.80
N HIS A 68 4.87 -5.83 2.50
CA HIS A 68 3.84 -4.88 2.86
C HIS A 68 3.32 -5.09 4.27
N VAL A 69 2.98 -3.97 4.92
CA VAL A 69 2.15 -4.02 6.13
C VAL A 69 0.70 -4.37 5.74
N PRO A 70 -0.03 -5.16 6.56
CA PRO A 70 -1.45 -5.39 6.35
C PRO A 70 -2.23 -4.09 6.69
N GLN A 71 -3.45 -3.89 6.35
CA GLN A 71 -4.44 -4.63 5.58
C GLN A 71 -4.60 -3.99 4.20
N GLU A 72 -4.60 -4.77 3.13
CA GLU A 72 -4.81 -4.22 1.78
C GLU A 72 -6.30 -4.07 1.45
N ILE A 73 -6.62 -2.95 0.77
CA ILE A 73 -7.89 -2.69 0.09
C ILE A 73 -7.57 -2.33 -1.37
N TRP A 74 -7.87 -3.25 -2.28
CA TRP A 74 -7.55 -3.10 -3.69
C TRP A 74 -8.74 -2.62 -4.51
N TYR A 75 -8.58 -1.50 -5.21
CA TYR A 75 -9.58 -0.90 -6.07
C TYR A 75 -9.42 -1.33 -7.53
N ASN A 76 -10.56 -1.49 -8.21
CA ASN A 76 -10.62 -1.76 -9.65
C ASN A 76 -10.20 -0.53 -10.48
N GLU A 77 -10.02 -0.71 -11.80
CA GLU A 77 -9.57 0.33 -12.74
C GLU A 77 -10.38 1.63 -12.64
N GLU A 78 -11.70 1.53 -12.51
CA GLU A 78 -12.60 2.69 -12.45
C GLU A 78 -12.69 3.33 -11.07
N ASN A 79 -12.00 2.85 -10.06
CA ASN A 79 -12.11 3.29 -8.65
C ASN A 79 -13.55 3.23 -8.09
N THR A 80 -14.37 2.29 -8.57
CA THR A 80 -15.79 2.16 -8.20
C THR A 80 -16.10 0.98 -7.31
N GLN A 81 -15.22 -0.03 -7.30
CA GLN A 81 -15.35 -1.24 -6.50
C GLN A 81 -14.01 -1.58 -5.85
N TYR A 82 -14.07 -2.22 -4.69
CA TYR A 82 -12.87 -2.66 -3.99
C TYR A 82 -13.01 -4.08 -3.45
N THR A 83 -11.87 -4.71 -3.22
CA THR A 83 -11.73 -5.99 -2.53
C THR A 83 -10.92 -5.77 -1.26
N ILE A 84 -11.40 -6.29 -0.14
CA ILE A 84 -10.61 -6.41 1.09
C ILE A 84 -9.79 -7.68 0.97
N CYS A 85 -8.48 -7.54 0.96
CA CYS A 85 -7.55 -8.63 0.68
C CYS A 85 -7.29 -9.47 1.92
N SER A 86 -6.95 -10.73 1.72
CA SER A 86 -6.58 -11.66 2.81
C SER A 86 -5.09 -11.58 3.09
N ASP A 87 -4.61 -10.41 3.50
CA ASP A 87 -3.20 -10.23 3.85
C ASP A 87 -2.85 -11.05 5.09
N HIS A 88 -2.07 -12.10 4.91
CA HIS A 88 -1.44 -12.84 5.99
C HIS A 88 0.00 -12.32 6.20
N TYR A 89 0.52 -12.49 7.40
CA TYR A 89 1.77 -11.91 7.91
C TYR A 89 3.02 -12.04 7.03
N ASP A 90 3.04 -12.99 6.10
CA ASP A 90 4.18 -13.29 5.25
C ASP A 90 3.83 -13.34 3.76
N GLN A 91 2.56 -13.17 3.42
CA GLN A 91 2.09 -13.33 2.04
C GLN A 91 1.10 -12.22 1.70
N GLU A 92 1.48 -11.42 0.73
CA GLU A 92 0.54 -10.51 0.05
C GLU A 92 -0.46 -11.36 -0.75
N ASP A 93 -1.71 -10.91 -0.81
CA ASP A 93 -2.79 -11.67 -1.45
C ASP A 93 -2.61 -11.68 -2.97
N ASP A 94 -2.30 -12.86 -3.52
CA ASP A 94 -2.16 -13.08 -4.97
C ASP A 94 -3.46 -12.85 -5.76
N LEU A 95 -4.60 -12.63 -5.08
CA LEU A 95 -5.88 -12.31 -5.70
C LEU A 95 -6.18 -10.80 -5.70
N CYS A 96 -5.30 -9.99 -5.13
CA CYS A 96 -5.38 -8.54 -5.06
C CYS A 96 -4.36 -7.85 -5.97
N SER A 97 -3.72 -6.78 -5.50
CA SER A 97 -2.77 -6.04 -6.35
C SER A 97 -1.61 -6.90 -6.84
N ASP A 98 -1.20 -7.92 -6.07
CA ASP A 98 -0.11 -8.83 -6.46
C ASP A 98 -0.51 -9.85 -7.56
N SER A 99 -1.81 -9.92 -7.91
CA SER A 99 -2.34 -10.81 -8.95
C SER A 99 -1.75 -10.56 -10.35
N CYS A 100 -1.28 -9.36 -10.62
CA CYS A 100 -0.74 -9.01 -11.94
C CYS A 100 0.73 -9.39 -12.13
N GLY A 101 1.43 -9.79 -11.06
CA GLY A 101 2.84 -10.14 -11.11
C GLY A 101 3.76 -9.01 -11.60
N PRO A 102 5.08 -9.22 -11.57
CA PRO A 102 6.05 -8.15 -11.80
C PRO A 102 6.10 -7.60 -13.23
N THR A 103 5.43 -8.25 -14.19
CA THR A 103 5.47 -7.85 -15.61
C THR A 103 4.23 -7.09 -16.07
N HIS A 104 3.15 -7.09 -15.29
CA HIS A 104 1.87 -6.48 -15.67
C HIS A 104 1.49 -5.26 -14.83
N CYS A 105 1.89 -5.20 -13.56
CA CYS A 105 1.73 -4.02 -12.72
C CYS A 105 2.77 -2.94 -13.06
N THR A 106 2.53 -2.21 -14.12
CA THR A 106 3.48 -1.22 -14.67
C THR A 106 2.85 0.16 -14.88
N SER A 107 1.65 0.37 -14.38
CA SER A 107 0.89 1.59 -14.62
C SER A 107 1.32 2.72 -13.69
N THR A 108 1.85 3.78 -14.27
CA THR A 108 2.08 5.05 -13.57
C THR A 108 0.82 5.93 -13.57
N SER A 109 -0.10 5.73 -14.50
CA SER A 109 -1.38 6.44 -14.53
C SER A 109 -2.27 6.02 -13.36
N ASP A 110 -2.29 4.71 -13.04
CA ASP A 110 -3.06 4.20 -11.90
C ASP A 110 -2.46 4.69 -10.57
N HIS A 111 -1.13 4.87 -10.53
CA HIS A 111 -0.46 5.50 -9.39
C HIS A 111 -0.91 6.94 -9.13
N LEU A 112 -1.28 7.65 -10.16
CA LEU A 112 -1.68 9.07 -10.08
C LEU A 112 -3.18 9.28 -9.95
N ASN A 113 -3.95 8.23 -9.70
CA ASN A 113 -5.41 8.32 -9.52
C ASN A 113 -5.87 7.37 -8.41
N TYR A 114 -6.31 7.92 -7.29
CA TYR A 114 -6.85 7.14 -6.17
C TYR A 114 -8.23 7.67 -5.79
N LEU A 115 -9.20 6.77 -5.70
CA LEU A 115 -10.60 7.09 -5.39
C LEU A 115 -11.21 8.13 -6.34
N GLY A 116 -10.75 8.16 -7.60
CA GLY A 116 -11.15 9.17 -8.58
C GLY A 116 -10.52 10.55 -8.38
N ILE A 117 -9.56 10.66 -7.45
CA ILE A 117 -8.84 11.92 -7.17
C ILE A 117 -7.45 11.87 -7.84
N PRO A 118 -7.11 12.85 -8.70
CA PRO A 118 -5.77 12.96 -9.24
C PRO A 118 -4.73 13.25 -8.13
N MET A 119 -3.70 12.42 -8.07
CA MET A 119 -2.61 12.49 -7.07
C MET A 119 -1.30 13.03 -7.66
N GLY A 120 -1.34 13.80 -8.72
CA GLY A 120 -0.13 14.28 -9.40
C GLY A 120 0.05 15.78 -9.31
N SER A 121 1.30 16.22 -9.48
CA SER A 121 1.75 17.60 -9.34
C SER A 121 1.27 18.57 -10.44
N SER A 122 0.50 18.12 -11.43
CA SER A 122 0.03 19.00 -12.52
C SER A 122 -0.85 20.16 -12.05
N ASN A 123 -1.35 20.11 -10.80
CA ASN A 123 -2.22 21.15 -10.22
C ASN A 123 -1.75 21.68 -8.86
N GLY A 124 -0.53 21.38 -8.43
CA GLY A 124 0.06 21.93 -7.21
C GLY A 124 -0.62 21.49 -5.89
N LEU A 125 -1.29 20.35 -5.89
CA LEU A 125 -2.06 19.85 -4.73
C LEU A 125 -1.35 18.69 -3.97
N CYS A 126 -0.09 18.41 -4.29
CA CYS A 126 0.76 17.51 -3.49
C CYS A 126 2.15 18.04 -3.42
#